data_c6c8578d458e02364b34086c0840b437
#
_entry.id   c6c8578d458e02364b34086c0840b437
#
_cell.length_a   1.000
_cell.length_b   1.000
_cell.length_c   1.000
_cell.angle_alpha   90.00
_cell.angle_beta   90.00
_cell.angle_gamma   90.00
#
_symmetry.space_group_name_H-M   'P 1'
#
loop_
_entity.id
_entity.type
_entity.pdbx_description
1 polymer ?
#
loop_
_entity_poly.entity_id
_entity_poly.type
_entity_poly.pdbx_seq_one_letter_code
_entity_poly.pdbx_strand_id
1 'polypeptide(L)'
;MILSTLCYVTRGEQVLMLHRVKKKNDINHDKWIGIGGKFEADESPDECLLREAKEETGLTLTSWKCRGVVTFLSDEAEGEYMHLFTADGFEGELTECSEGDLQWVSRE
;
A
#
# COMPACT_ATOMS: atom_id res chain seq x y z
N MET A 1 -8.15 -17.28 -4.15
CA MET A 1 -7.86 -15.86 -4.46
C MET A 1 -7.26 -15.17 -3.25
N ILE A 2 -6.19 -14.46 -3.49
CA ILE A 2 -5.56 -13.62 -2.46
C ILE A 2 -6.35 -12.33 -2.34
N LEU A 3 -6.60 -11.89 -1.12
CA LEU A 3 -7.22 -10.59 -0.86
C LEU A 3 -6.14 -9.62 -0.40
N SER A 4 -6.07 -8.45 -1.01
CA SER A 4 -5.04 -7.46 -0.69
C SER A 4 -5.57 -6.04 -0.79
N THR A 5 -4.77 -5.10 -0.31
CA THR A 5 -5.04 -3.67 -0.43
C THR A 5 -3.88 -2.97 -1.11
N LEU A 6 -4.20 -1.87 -1.77
CA LEU A 6 -3.21 -0.92 -2.26
C LEU A 6 -3.76 0.47 -2.00
N CYS A 7 -2.94 1.34 -1.45
CA CYS A 7 -3.37 2.69 -1.12
C CYS A 7 -2.36 3.73 -1.60
N TYR A 8 -2.88 4.77 -2.20
CA TYR A 8 -2.10 5.95 -2.52
C TYR A 8 -2.43 7.03 -1.50
N VAL A 9 -1.47 7.31 -0.60
CA VAL A 9 -1.60 8.35 0.41
C VAL A 9 -1.13 9.66 -0.21
N THR A 10 -1.97 10.69 -0.16
CA THR A 10 -1.69 11.97 -0.81
C THR A 10 -1.49 13.09 0.21
N ARG A 11 -0.63 14.04 -0.16
CA ARG A 11 -0.39 15.26 0.60
C ARG A 11 -0.20 16.39 -0.41
N GLY A 12 -1.28 17.16 -0.68
CA GLY A 12 -1.26 18.17 -1.75
C GLY A 12 -0.97 17.52 -3.10
N GLU A 13 0.07 17.97 -3.76
CA GLU A 13 0.47 17.44 -5.08
C GLU A 13 1.41 16.25 -5.00
N GLN A 14 1.61 15.70 -3.80
CA GLN A 14 2.52 14.57 -3.60
C GLN A 14 1.77 13.29 -3.25
N VAL A 15 2.35 12.16 -3.65
CA VAL A 15 1.85 10.82 -3.33
C VAL A 15 2.98 10.07 -2.62
N LEU A 16 2.64 9.38 -1.54
CA LEU A 16 3.61 8.56 -0.83
C LEU A 16 3.83 7.25 -1.59
N MET A 17 5.06 7.02 -1.98
CA MET A 17 5.43 5.81 -2.72
C MET A 17 6.52 5.05 -1.98
N LEU A 18 6.47 3.74 -2.11
CA LEU A 18 7.49 2.85 -1.59
C LEU A 18 8.37 2.38 -2.75
N HIS A 19 9.66 2.68 -2.67
CA HIS A 19 10.64 2.16 -3.62
C HIS A 19 11.20 0.86 -3.05
N ARG A 20 10.82 -0.26 -3.64
CA ARG A 20 11.14 -1.59 -3.11
C ARG A 20 12.56 -2.00 -3.46
N VAL A 21 13.51 -1.65 -2.60
CA VAL A 21 14.93 -1.89 -2.84
C VAL A 21 15.61 -2.73 -1.76
N LYS A 22 14.93 -3.01 -0.64
CA LYS A 22 15.56 -3.68 0.50
C LYS A 22 15.50 -5.19 0.47
N LYS A 23 14.61 -5.79 -0.32
CA LYS A 23 14.48 -7.25 -0.48
C LYS A 23 14.98 -7.68 -1.85
N LYS A 24 16.09 -8.42 -1.89
CA LYS A 24 16.74 -8.79 -3.15
C LYS A 24 15.91 -9.74 -4.02
N ASN A 25 15.16 -10.65 -3.41
CA ASN A 25 14.37 -11.63 -4.13
C ASN A 25 12.91 -11.25 -4.29
N ASP A 26 12.59 -9.99 -4.05
CA ASP A 26 11.25 -9.45 -4.20
C ASP A 26 10.93 -9.32 -5.70
N ILE A 27 9.80 -9.89 -6.14
CA ILE A 27 9.33 -9.78 -7.52
C ILE A 27 9.12 -8.31 -7.92
N ASN A 28 8.85 -7.45 -6.95
CA ASN A 28 8.67 -6.01 -7.16
C ASN A 28 9.93 -5.20 -6.87
N HIS A 29 11.09 -5.87 -6.79
CA HIS A 29 12.36 -5.20 -6.52
C HIS A 29 12.59 -4.05 -7.51
N ASP A 30 13.03 -2.91 -6.99
CA ASP A 30 13.31 -1.69 -7.75
C ASP A 30 12.06 -1.04 -8.38
N LYS A 31 10.86 -1.46 -7.98
CA LYS A 31 9.63 -0.82 -8.43
C LYS A 31 9.12 0.18 -7.39
N TRP A 32 8.42 1.18 -7.89
CA TRP A 32 7.73 2.17 -7.06
C TRP A 32 6.26 1.79 -6.96
N ILE A 33 5.77 1.57 -5.74
CA ILE A 33 4.39 1.14 -5.50
C ILE A 33 3.75 1.97 -4.39
N GLY A 34 2.42 1.90 -4.29
CA GLY A 34 1.70 2.45 -3.15
C GLY A 34 1.86 1.57 -1.92
N ILE A 35 1.12 1.90 -0.88
CA ILE A 35 1.17 1.22 0.41
C ILE A 35 0.09 0.14 0.43
N GLY A 36 0.37 -1.01 1.00
CA GLY A 36 -0.63 -2.06 1.14
C GLY A 36 -0.03 -3.42 1.34
N GLY A 37 -0.89 -4.42 1.35
CA GLY A 37 -0.46 -5.80 1.54
C GLY A 37 -1.65 -6.74 1.61
N LYS A 38 -1.38 -7.98 1.96
CA LYS A 38 -2.39 -9.03 2.03
C LYS A 38 -3.21 -8.93 3.31
N PHE A 39 -4.48 -9.33 3.22
CA PHE A 39 -5.35 -9.42 4.39
C PHE A 39 -4.81 -10.47 5.35
N GLU A 40 -4.96 -10.18 6.64
CA GLU A 40 -4.83 -11.21 7.68
C GLU A 40 -6.20 -11.85 7.89
N ALA A 41 -6.25 -12.96 8.63
CA ALA A 41 -7.49 -13.67 8.89
C ALA A 41 -8.52 -12.73 9.54
N ASP A 42 -9.76 -12.81 9.03
CA ASP A 42 -10.91 -12.07 9.56
C ASP A 42 -10.79 -10.54 9.47
N GLU A 43 -9.91 -10.04 8.60
CA GLU A 43 -9.74 -8.62 8.39
C GLU A 43 -10.68 -8.11 7.30
N SER A 44 -11.29 -6.94 7.53
CA SER A 44 -12.00 -6.22 6.47
C SER A 44 -10.98 -5.45 5.62
N PRO A 45 -11.38 -4.98 4.41
CA PRO A 45 -10.48 -4.15 3.61
C PRO A 45 -9.96 -2.93 4.35
N ASP A 46 -10.83 -2.24 5.09
CA ASP A 46 -10.45 -1.03 5.83
C ASP A 46 -9.48 -1.37 6.97
N GLU A 47 -9.71 -2.47 7.67
CA GLU A 47 -8.80 -2.92 8.73
C GLU A 47 -7.42 -3.27 8.18
N CYS A 48 -7.39 -3.96 7.05
CA CYS A 48 -6.13 -4.30 6.38
C CYS A 48 -5.38 -3.02 5.97
N LEU A 49 -6.09 -2.06 5.38
CA LEU A 49 -5.52 -0.78 4.99
C LEU A 49 -4.86 -0.07 6.17
N LEU A 50 -5.60 0.07 7.27
CA LEU A 50 -5.10 0.80 8.44
C LEU A 50 -3.89 0.10 9.06
N ARG A 51 -3.93 -1.22 9.15
CA ARG A 51 -2.81 -2.01 9.68
C ARG A 51 -1.57 -1.89 8.81
N GLU A 52 -1.73 -2.11 7.51
CA GLU A 52 -0.59 -2.05 6.58
C GLU A 52 0.02 -0.65 6.53
N ALA A 53 -0.80 0.39 6.53
CA ALA A 53 -0.30 1.76 6.55
C ALA A 53 0.54 2.01 7.81
N LYS A 54 0.05 1.57 8.95
CA LYS A 54 0.77 1.74 10.22
C LYS A 54 2.08 0.96 10.24
N GLU A 55 2.05 -0.30 9.79
CA GLU A 55 3.23 -1.16 9.78
C GLU A 55 4.29 -0.66 8.80
N GLU A 56 3.88 -0.26 7.61
CA GLU A 56 4.83 0.13 6.55
C GLU A 56 5.33 1.57 6.70
N THR A 57 4.49 2.48 7.17
CA THR A 57 4.81 3.91 7.12
C THR A 57 4.88 4.58 8.49
N GLY A 58 4.29 3.99 9.51
CA GLY A 58 4.13 4.63 10.81
C GLY A 58 2.95 5.58 10.88
N LEU A 59 2.26 5.81 9.77
CA LEU A 59 1.14 6.75 9.72
C LEU A 59 -0.17 6.11 10.16
N THR A 60 -0.99 6.88 10.85
CA THR A 60 -2.37 6.52 11.15
C THR A 60 -3.28 7.29 10.20
N LEU A 61 -3.93 6.57 9.29
CA LEU A 61 -4.83 7.22 8.33
C LEU A 61 -6.09 7.71 9.04
N THR A 62 -6.53 8.91 8.70
CA THR A 62 -7.72 9.53 9.29
C THR A 62 -8.82 9.79 8.25
N SER A 63 -8.48 9.78 6.98
CA SER A 63 -9.44 9.96 5.89
C SER A 63 -9.01 9.14 4.70
N TRP A 64 -9.87 8.24 4.24
CA TRP A 64 -9.59 7.37 3.10
C TRP A 64 -10.87 7.02 2.37
N LYS A 65 -10.72 6.58 1.13
CA LYS A 65 -11.86 6.19 0.29
C LYS A 65 -11.49 4.99 -0.57
N CYS A 66 -12.38 3.99 -0.62
CA CYS A 66 -12.25 2.86 -1.52
C CYS A 66 -12.59 3.31 -2.94
N ARG A 67 -11.70 3.00 -3.89
CA ARG A 67 -11.88 3.38 -5.30
C ARG A 67 -12.30 2.21 -6.18
N GLY A 68 -12.27 0.99 -5.65
CA GLY A 68 -12.70 -0.19 -6.39
C GLY A 68 -11.85 -1.40 -6.06
N VAL A 69 -12.09 -2.47 -6.80
CA VAL A 69 -11.34 -3.72 -6.67
C VAL A 69 -10.74 -4.05 -8.02
N VAL A 70 -9.45 -4.30 -8.04
CA VAL A 70 -8.73 -4.71 -9.25
C VAL A 70 -8.45 -6.19 -9.15
N THR A 71 -8.81 -6.94 -10.19
CA THR A 71 -8.59 -8.38 -10.23
C THR A 71 -7.37 -8.68 -11.07
N PHE A 72 -6.41 -9.38 -10.48
CA PHE A 72 -5.24 -9.86 -11.19
C PHE A 72 -5.35 -11.36 -11.37
N LEU A 73 -5.20 -11.84 -12.60
CA LEU A 73 -5.18 -13.25 -12.92
C LEU A 73 -3.84 -13.58 -13.61
N SER A 74 -3.25 -14.70 -13.23
CA SER A 74 -1.97 -15.13 -13.78
C SER A 74 -1.96 -16.64 -13.90
N ASP A 75 -1.34 -17.15 -14.95
CA ASP A 75 -1.14 -18.60 -15.13
C ASP A 75 -0.07 -19.13 -14.18
N GLU A 76 0.76 -18.26 -13.64
CA GLU A 76 1.91 -18.63 -12.82
C GLU A 76 1.71 -18.42 -11.33
N ALA A 77 0.65 -17.75 -10.94
CA ALA A 77 0.40 -17.43 -9.54
C ALA A 77 -1.09 -17.44 -9.22
N GLU A 78 -1.39 -17.54 -7.93
CA GLU A 78 -2.77 -17.45 -7.47
C GLU A 78 -3.34 -16.07 -7.82
N GLY A 79 -4.59 -16.03 -8.27
CA GLY A 79 -5.26 -14.77 -8.55
C GLY A 79 -5.43 -13.89 -7.32
N GLU A 80 -5.63 -12.61 -7.53
CA GLU A 80 -5.67 -11.62 -6.45
C GLU A 80 -6.77 -10.60 -6.69
N TYR A 81 -7.55 -10.33 -5.62
CA TYR A 81 -8.48 -9.21 -5.58
C TYR A 81 -7.82 -8.11 -4.74
N MET A 82 -7.41 -7.03 -5.41
CA MET A 82 -6.75 -5.91 -4.75
C MET A 82 -7.73 -4.77 -4.55
N HIS A 83 -7.97 -4.42 -3.30
CA HIS A 83 -8.87 -3.31 -2.93
C HIS A 83 -8.05 -2.02 -3.01
N LEU A 84 -8.45 -1.13 -3.91
CA LEU A 84 -7.72 0.11 -4.17
C LEU A 84 -8.31 1.24 -3.35
N PHE A 85 -7.45 1.92 -2.60
CA PHE A 85 -7.83 3.05 -1.77
C PHE A 85 -7.01 4.28 -2.13
N THR A 86 -7.57 5.45 -1.81
CA THR A 86 -6.82 6.69 -1.71
C THR A 86 -7.03 7.25 -0.32
N ALA A 87 -6.01 7.89 0.25
CA ALA A 87 -6.08 8.48 1.58
C ALA A 87 -5.47 9.88 1.52
N ASP A 88 -6.17 10.88 2.03
CA ASP A 88 -5.72 12.26 2.02
C ASP A 88 -5.58 12.85 3.43
N GLY A 89 -5.87 12.06 4.45
CA GLY A 89 -5.71 12.48 5.85
C GLY A 89 -4.94 11.45 6.64
N PHE A 90 -3.98 11.92 7.43
CA PHE A 90 -3.18 11.04 8.27
C PHE A 90 -2.57 11.82 9.43
N GLU A 91 -2.14 11.08 10.45
CA GLU A 91 -1.40 11.59 11.60
C GLU A 91 -0.12 10.80 11.78
N GLY A 92 0.84 11.39 12.45
CA GLY A 92 2.13 10.74 12.75
C GLY A 92 3.20 11.11 11.74
N GLU A 93 4.33 10.45 11.87
CA GLU A 93 5.50 10.70 11.02
C GLU A 93 5.96 9.40 10.39
N LEU A 94 6.59 9.52 9.22
CA LEU A 94 7.13 8.35 8.53
C LEU A 94 8.20 7.67 9.35
N THR A 95 8.13 6.33 9.39
CA THR A 95 9.16 5.51 10.01
C THR A 95 9.90 4.75 8.93
N GLU A 96 11.00 4.11 9.28
CA GLU A 96 11.75 3.30 8.34
C GLU A 96 10.96 2.06 7.95
N CYS A 97 10.88 1.77 6.66
CA CYS A 97 10.20 0.59 6.14
C CYS A 97 11.22 -0.50 5.82
N SER A 98 10.93 -1.74 6.25
CA SER A 98 11.84 -2.87 6.03
C SER A 98 11.87 -3.34 4.56
N GLU A 99 10.91 -2.95 3.75
CA GLU A 99 10.79 -3.40 2.37
C GLU A 99 11.44 -2.44 1.36
N GLY A 100 11.67 -1.21 1.74
CA GLY A 100 12.24 -0.23 0.84
C GLY A 100 12.24 1.17 1.42
N ASP A 101 12.39 2.14 0.55
CA ASP A 101 12.45 3.54 0.91
C ASP A 101 11.11 4.24 0.63
N LEU A 102 10.59 4.93 1.62
CA LEU A 102 9.38 5.75 1.49
C LEU A 102 9.74 7.13 1.00
N GLN A 103 8.98 7.62 0.02
CA GLN A 103 9.27 8.94 -0.55
C GLN A 103 7.98 9.61 -1.02
N TRP A 104 7.88 10.91 -0.75
CA TRP A 104 6.81 11.73 -1.32
C TRP A 104 7.21 12.11 -2.73
N VAL A 105 6.41 11.72 -3.71
CA VAL A 105 6.68 11.91 -5.13
C VAL A 105 5.62 12.83 -5.72
N SER A 106 6.05 13.76 -6.57
CA SER A 106 5.12 14.66 -7.25
C SER A 106 4.19 13.87 -8.18
N ARG A 107 2.91 14.26 -8.22
CA ARG A 107 1.92 13.66 -9.12
C ARG A 107 2.05 14.13 -10.56
N GLU A 108 2.84 15.15 -10.82
CA GLU A 108 3.06 15.67 -12.16
C GLU A 108 4.10 14.89 -12.95
#